data_1dab1be7dcf71f33d9649c90d6d01bff
#
_entry.id   1dab1be7dcf71f33d9649c90d6d01bff
#
_cell.length_a   1.000
_cell.length_b   1.000
_cell.length_c   1.000
_cell.angle_alpha   90.00
_cell.angle_beta   90.00
_cell.angle_gamma   90.00
#
_symmetry.space_group_name_H-M   'P 1'
#
loop_
_entity.id
_entity.type
_entity.pdbx_description
1 polymer ?
#
loop_
_entity_poly.entity_id
_entity_poly.type
_entity_poly.pdbx_seq_one_letter_code
_entity_poly.pdbx_strand_id
1 'polypeptide(L)'
;MSTVQYQNQHGDQRQHIGTPDIGEMEKRFNDAKTYILSSQNKKGVNLYTHLVKCVSRLLTEQPRDSAIIFEDVSKSVRSEDETHVEDQPPADSEQILNEEQKPLFEKGENTDDLDEDALQSPLPHILEQAYYFEQAGIGLGRDETYQIWLALKQLVDKSQFEKLRFWGKILGTEKNYYVAEVEQNADEEVEEEEENEENNENDEKDADEDEEGEGEEDPLPKSAYKPPPSVPKEERGTGVNKYTYYVCNRPGAPWVRLPTVTPAQISLARQIKVFFTGDLNREIKSFPAYPGTEKHYLRAQIARISATTQVSPNGRFKFSEEEEEEEEGGRQNYEDNEDFTGAPLSELIDEELNGWVHHVLHILPQGRTKWWNPKEDAEEEEQEEENEEEDGKAEDRIQPEQGPPLLTPIGADAEIHHTKAWTAKISSNLIPQYACAFVRSNLWPGAYAFARGTIWENIYIGYGHKYSTSDYRPELPPIPASEYNDGPEITEADDPTAEDEEKARLAAEKPEEEEEGEEEVENEDEED
;
A
#
# COMPACT_ATOMS: atom_id res chain seq x y z
N MET A 1 -31.07 38.04 -40.98
CA MET A 1 -31.10 38.43 -42.41
C MET A 1 -29.82 39.17 -42.70
N SER A 2 -28.86 38.56 -43.37
CA SER A 2 -27.80 39.19 -44.19
C SER A 2 -27.12 38.08 -44.96
N THR A 3 -27.52 37.99 -46.20
CA THR A 3 -27.09 37.06 -47.21
C THR A 3 -25.74 37.54 -47.75
N VAL A 4 -24.69 36.74 -47.63
CA VAL A 4 -23.41 37.02 -48.32
C VAL A 4 -23.42 36.25 -49.62
N GLN A 5 -23.46 37.02 -50.73
CA GLN A 5 -23.35 36.54 -52.13
C GLN A 5 -21.88 36.20 -52.42
N TYR A 6 -21.63 34.98 -52.86
CA TYR A 6 -20.37 34.59 -53.49
C TYR A 6 -20.44 34.98 -54.99
N GLN A 7 -19.62 35.91 -55.36
CA GLN A 7 -19.35 36.18 -56.78
C GLN A 7 -18.21 35.29 -57.27
N ASN A 8 -18.55 34.39 -58.20
CA ASN A 8 -17.58 33.65 -58.99
C ASN A 8 -17.02 34.64 -60.06
N GLN A 9 -15.73 34.94 -59.93
CA GLN A 9 -14.96 35.50 -61.03
C GLN A 9 -13.99 34.45 -61.57
N HIS A 10 -14.35 33.74 -62.60
CA HIS A 10 -13.46 33.03 -63.52
C HIS A 10 -12.66 34.04 -64.35
N GLY A 11 -11.42 34.30 -63.87
CA GLY A 11 -10.41 34.95 -64.71
C GLY A 11 -9.36 33.93 -65.10
N ASP A 12 -9.39 33.52 -66.35
CA ASP A 12 -8.42 32.64 -67.00
C ASP A 12 -7.06 33.39 -67.10
N GLN A 13 -6.22 33.27 -66.07
CA GLN A 13 -4.81 33.69 -66.12
C GLN A 13 -3.94 32.44 -66.30
N ARG A 14 -3.66 32.07 -67.53
CA ARG A 14 -2.52 31.25 -67.91
C ARG A 14 -1.26 31.96 -67.43
N GLN A 15 -0.80 31.70 -66.24
CA GLN A 15 0.54 32.05 -65.81
C GLN A 15 1.53 31.20 -66.60
N HIS A 16 2.29 31.87 -67.45
CA HIS A 16 3.53 31.34 -67.99
C HIS A 16 4.39 30.91 -66.83
N ILE A 17 4.47 29.59 -66.58
CA ILE A 17 5.47 28.99 -65.74
C ILE A 17 6.81 29.19 -66.46
N GLY A 18 7.45 30.31 -66.21
CA GLY A 18 8.86 30.50 -66.57
C GLY A 18 9.67 29.36 -66.04
N THR A 19 10.52 28.77 -66.88
CA THR A 19 11.52 27.77 -66.39
C THR A 19 12.27 28.43 -65.25
N PRO A 20 12.27 27.82 -64.06
CA PRO A 20 12.93 28.41 -62.85
C PRO A 20 14.40 28.59 -63.17
N ASP A 21 14.94 29.79 -62.86
CA ASP A 21 16.35 30.09 -63.04
C ASP A 21 17.17 29.03 -62.32
N ILE A 22 18.06 28.36 -63.06
CA ILE A 22 18.89 27.26 -62.56
C ILE A 22 19.68 27.72 -61.34
N GLY A 23 20.12 28.97 -61.30
CA GLY A 23 20.83 29.55 -60.14
C GLY A 23 19.96 29.70 -58.87
N GLU A 24 18.65 29.98 -59.04
CA GLU A 24 17.71 30.05 -57.94
C GLU A 24 17.35 28.65 -57.40
N MET A 25 17.26 27.65 -58.26
CA MET A 25 17.05 26.25 -57.86
C MET A 25 18.26 25.70 -57.13
N GLU A 26 19.50 25.96 -57.61
CA GLU A 26 20.71 25.55 -56.89
C GLU A 26 20.84 26.20 -55.53
N LYS A 27 20.50 27.49 -55.42
CA LYS A 27 20.49 28.18 -54.13
C LYS A 27 19.49 27.54 -53.14
N ARG A 28 18.25 27.31 -53.57
CA ARG A 28 17.20 26.66 -52.76
C ARG A 28 17.63 25.26 -52.34
N PHE A 29 18.26 24.51 -53.24
CA PHE A 29 18.80 23.17 -52.91
C PHE A 29 19.91 23.24 -51.86
N ASN A 30 20.84 24.18 -52.01
CA ASN A 30 21.94 24.34 -51.04
C ASN A 30 21.43 24.84 -49.69
N ASP A 31 20.45 25.73 -49.67
CA ASP A 31 19.82 26.20 -48.44
C ASP A 31 19.08 25.07 -47.72
N ALA A 32 18.32 24.24 -48.45
CA ALA A 32 17.64 23.07 -47.90
C ALA A 32 18.61 22.01 -47.37
N LYS A 33 19.70 21.76 -48.13
CA LYS A 33 20.75 20.83 -47.69
C LYS A 33 21.44 21.31 -46.41
N THR A 34 21.74 22.61 -46.34
CA THR A 34 22.34 23.21 -45.15
C THR A 34 21.43 23.11 -43.96
N TYR A 35 20.13 23.36 -44.15
CA TYR A 35 19.13 23.19 -43.07
C TYR A 35 19.08 21.76 -42.55
N ILE A 36 18.99 20.75 -43.42
CA ILE A 36 18.93 19.34 -43.03
C ILE A 36 20.22 18.91 -42.33
N LEU A 37 21.39 19.41 -42.74
CA LEU A 37 22.67 19.13 -42.14
C LEU A 37 22.87 19.82 -40.79
N SER A 38 22.29 21.00 -40.60
CA SER A 38 22.38 21.76 -39.34
C SER A 38 21.38 21.31 -38.29
N SER A 39 20.26 20.67 -38.71
CA SER A 39 19.22 20.17 -37.82
C SER A 39 19.71 18.96 -37.03
N GLN A 40 20.03 19.14 -35.77
CA GLN A 40 20.47 18.07 -34.87
C GLN A 40 19.46 17.87 -33.74
N ASN A 41 19.25 16.62 -33.35
CA ASN A 41 18.48 16.27 -32.17
C ASN A 41 19.30 16.52 -30.88
N LYS A 42 18.66 16.56 -29.72
CA LYS A 42 19.33 16.67 -28.40
C LYS A 42 20.45 15.64 -28.18
N LYS A 43 20.41 14.51 -28.88
CA LYS A 43 21.41 13.43 -28.87
C LYS A 43 22.51 13.59 -29.93
N GLY A 44 22.57 14.71 -30.66
CA GLY A 44 23.58 14.96 -31.69
C GLY A 44 23.35 14.25 -33.03
N VAL A 45 22.27 13.50 -33.18
CA VAL A 45 21.94 12.82 -34.45
C VAL A 45 21.39 13.86 -35.44
N ASN A 46 22.04 13.92 -36.58
CA ASN A 46 21.72 14.86 -37.65
C ASN A 46 20.55 14.30 -38.51
N LEU A 47 19.60 15.16 -38.86
CA LEU A 47 18.44 14.81 -39.69
C LEU A 47 18.85 14.21 -41.04
N TYR A 48 19.93 14.70 -41.65
CA TYR A 48 20.45 14.16 -42.88
C TYR A 48 20.86 12.70 -42.77
N THR A 49 21.64 12.36 -41.73
CA THR A 49 22.10 11.00 -41.47
C THR A 49 20.94 10.04 -41.21
N HIS A 50 19.95 10.48 -40.46
CA HIS A 50 18.75 9.69 -40.20
C HIS A 50 17.96 9.42 -41.50
N LEU A 51 17.72 10.43 -42.34
CA LEU A 51 17.04 10.26 -43.62
C LEU A 51 17.80 9.36 -44.58
N VAL A 52 19.14 9.48 -44.62
CA VAL A 52 19.97 8.62 -45.48
C VAL A 52 19.85 7.14 -45.04
N LYS A 53 19.88 6.86 -43.73
CA LYS A 53 19.67 5.52 -43.20
C LYS A 53 18.28 4.96 -43.54
N CYS A 54 17.23 5.76 -43.37
CA CYS A 54 15.86 5.36 -43.72
C CYS A 54 15.72 5.04 -45.22
N VAL A 55 16.23 5.93 -46.08
CA VAL A 55 16.16 5.73 -47.54
C VAL A 55 17.01 4.53 -47.97
N SER A 56 18.22 4.36 -47.41
CA SER A 56 19.08 3.21 -47.71
C SER A 56 18.38 1.90 -47.37
N ARG A 57 17.71 1.83 -46.22
CA ARG A 57 16.98 0.64 -45.78
C ARG A 57 15.79 0.33 -46.68
N LEU A 58 14.99 1.36 -47.06
CA LEU A 58 13.90 1.20 -48.02
C LEU A 58 14.37 0.71 -49.37
N LEU A 59 15.53 1.18 -49.86
CA LEU A 59 16.10 0.75 -51.14
C LEU A 59 16.61 -0.70 -51.08
N THR A 60 17.05 -1.13 -49.89
CA THR A 60 17.53 -2.49 -49.68
C THR A 60 16.38 -3.49 -49.55
N GLU A 61 15.33 -3.14 -48.77
CA GLU A 61 14.21 -4.02 -48.48
C GLU A 61 13.11 -3.99 -49.56
N GLN A 62 13.02 -2.91 -50.36
CA GLN A 62 12.05 -2.71 -51.43
C GLN A 62 10.61 -3.11 -51.11
N PRO A 63 10.03 -2.63 -50.00
CA PRO A 63 8.66 -2.96 -49.63
C PRO A 63 7.64 -2.41 -50.65
N ARG A 64 6.53 -3.14 -50.86
CA ARG A 64 5.49 -2.76 -51.82
C ARG A 64 4.82 -1.42 -51.50
N ASP A 65 4.67 -1.12 -50.18
CA ASP A 65 4.00 0.09 -49.68
C ASP A 65 4.95 1.01 -48.93
N SER A 66 6.04 1.43 -49.57
CA SER A 66 7.14 2.20 -48.99
C SER A 66 6.69 3.46 -48.24
N ALA A 67 5.62 4.13 -48.69
CA ALA A 67 5.11 5.35 -48.06
C ALA A 67 4.45 5.07 -46.69
N ILE A 68 3.76 3.95 -46.54
CA ILE A 68 3.09 3.55 -45.30
C ILE A 68 4.11 3.05 -44.29
N ILE A 69 5.08 2.27 -44.76
CA ILE A 69 6.09 1.64 -43.91
C ILE A 69 7.19 2.63 -43.50
N PHE A 70 7.31 3.79 -44.17
CA PHE A 70 8.37 4.77 -43.86
C PHE A 70 8.45 5.17 -42.38
N GLU A 71 7.30 5.32 -41.71
CA GLU A 71 7.25 5.69 -40.31
C GLU A 71 7.82 4.59 -39.43
N ASP A 72 7.52 3.32 -39.72
CA ASP A 72 8.03 2.16 -38.95
C ASP A 72 9.52 1.96 -39.18
N VAL A 73 10.00 2.17 -40.43
CA VAL A 73 11.44 2.17 -40.73
C VAL A 73 12.13 3.32 -39.98
N SER A 74 11.54 4.49 -39.90
CA SER A 74 12.09 5.62 -39.16
C SER A 74 12.16 5.34 -37.64
N LYS A 75 11.16 4.67 -37.10
CA LYS A 75 11.17 4.22 -35.68
C LYS A 75 12.25 3.17 -35.44
N SER A 76 12.37 2.17 -36.33
CA SER A 76 13.38 1.13 -36.24
C SER A 76 14.81 1.69 -36.31
N VAL A 77 15.08 2.59 -37.26
CA VAL A 77 16.38 3.26 -37.38
C VAL A 77 16.71 4.10 -36.13
N ARG A 78 15.71 4.77 -35.52
CA ARG A 78 15.90 5.50 -34.26
C ARG A 78 16.23 4.53 -33.12
N SER A 79 15.53 3.41 -33.04
CA SER A 79 15.79 2.39 -32.02
C SER A 79 17.18 1.79 -32.17
N GLU A 80 17.64 1.54 -33.40
CA GLU A 80 19.01 1.08 -33.67
C GLU A 80 20.06 2.12 -33.28
N ASP A 81 19.81 3.41 -33.55
CA ASP A 81 20.69 4.50 -33.11
C ASP A 81 20.69 4.67 -31.59
N GLU A 82 19.63 4.29 -30.91
CA GLU A 82 19.55 4.28 -29.44
C GLU A 82 20.27 3.09 -28.82
N THR A 83 20.30 1.94 -29.49
CA THR A 83 21.06 0.75 -29.03
C THR A 83 22.57 0.86 -29.34
N HIS A 84 22.98 1.69 -30.29
CA HIS A 84 24.38 1.96 -30.62
C HIS A 84 25.01 3.15 -29.87
N VAL A 85 24.38 3.60 -28.77
CA VAL A 85 25.08 4.41 -27.76
C VAL A 85 25.92 3.48 -26.88
N GLU A 86 26.78 2.68 -27.53
CA GLU A 86 27.86 1.98 -26.87
C GLU A 86 28.95 3.00 -26.52
N ASP A 87 29.38 2.97 -25.27
CA ASP A 87 30.54 3.67 -24.70
C ASP A 87 30.48 5.18 -24.48
N GLN A 88 29.30 5.76 -24.24
CA GLN A 88 29.33 6.95 -23.40
C GLN A 88 29.43 6.48 -21.93
N PRO A 89 30.42 6.97 -21.16
CA PRO A 89 30.44 6.67 -19.74
C PRO A 89 29.08 7.05 -19.15
N PRO A 90 28.50 6.20 -18.27
CA PRO A 90 27.20 6.48 -17.67
C PRO A 90 27.22 7.90 -17.10
N ALA A 91 26.12 8.63 -17.29
CA ALA A 91 25.99 9.95 -16.70
C ALA A 91 26.29 9.87 -15.20
N ASP A 92 26.84 10.91 -14.60
CA ASP A 92 27.23 10.93 -13.18
C ASP A 92 26.13 10.36 -12.26
N SER A 93 24.85 10.61 -12.59
CA SER A 93 23.68 10.05 -11.89
C SER A 93 23.59 8.51 -11.98
N GLU A 94 23.93 7.91 -13.12
CA GLU A 94 23.92 6.44 -13.31
C GLU A 94 25.12 5.79 -12.60
N GLN A 95 26.27 6.47 -12.56
CA GLN A 95 27.43 6.01 -11.77
C GLN A 95 27.11 6.01 -10.29
N ILE A 96 26.49 7.08 -9.79
CA ILE A 96 26.06 7.18 -8.40
C ILE A 96 25.05 6.06 -8.06
N LEU A 97 24.05 5.82 -8.92
CA LEU A 97 23.08 4.73 -8.72
C LEU A 97 23.75 3.36 -8.72
N ASN A 98 24.71 3.13 -9.60
CA ASN A 98 25.45 1.87 -9.66
C ASN A 98 26.33 1.67 -8.40
N GLU A 99 27.00 2.71 -7.93
CA GLU A 99 27.76 2.67 -6.68
C GLU A 99 26.84 2.42 -5.47
N GLU A 100 25.67 3.05 -5.46
CA GLU A 100 24.66 2.87 -4.41
C GLU A 100 24.05 1.47 -4.37
N GLN A 101 23.94 0.79 -5.51
CA GLN A 101 23.41 -0.58 -5.60
C GLN A 101 24.49 -1.66 -5.40
N LYS A 102 25.76 -1.31 -5.52
CA LYS A 102 26.86 -2.27 -5.38
C LYS A 102 26.81 -3.09 -4.09
N PRO A 103 26.50 -2.51 -2.91
CA PRO A 103 26.40 -3.28 -1.66
C PRO A 103 25.37 -4.41 -1.70
N LEU A 104 24.31 -4.30 -2.54
CA LEU A 104 23.30 -5.37 -2.69
C LEU A 104 23.85 -6.67 -3.26
N PHE A 105 24.96 -6.60 -4.00
CA PHE A 105 25.58 -7.75 -4.67
C PHE A 105 26.84 -8.23 -3.97
N GLU A 106 27.23 -7.60 -2.86
CA GLU A 106 28.38 -8.06 -2.06
C GLU A 106 28.00 -9.33 -1.31
N LYS A 107 28.89 -10.32 -1.35
CA LYS A 107 28.71 -11.60 -0.66
C LYS A 107 29.01 -11.41 0.83
N GLY A 108 28.10 -11.82 1.72
CA GLY A 108 28.33 -11.80 3.16
C GLY A 108 29.53 -12.69 3.55
N GLU A 109 30.27 -12.28 4.56
CA GLU A 109 31.49 -12.98 5.02
C GLU A 109 31.19 -14.34 5.68
N ASN A 110 29.95 -14.59 6.12
CA ASN A 110 29.58 -15.76 6.94
C ASN A 110 28.97 -16.94 6.14
N THR A 111 29.17 -17.03 4.84
CA THR A 111 28.50 -18.06 4.02
C THR A 111 29.17 -19.44 4.02
N ASP A 112 30.29 -19.62 4.69
CA ASP A 112 31.05 -20.89 4.68
C ASP A 112 30.74 -21.83 5.87
N ASP A 113 30.06 -21.38 6.93
CA ASP A 113 29.75 -22.16 8.14
C ASP A 113 28.24 -22.41 8.36
N LEU A 114 27.42 -22.43 7.31
CA LEU A 114 26.02 -22.80 7.46
C LEU A 114 25.92 -24.31 7.69
N ASP A 115 25.54 -24.67 8.93
CA ASP A 115 25.15 -26.03 9.30
C ASP A 115 24.09 -26.56 8.31
N GLU A 116 24.30 -27.77 7.80
CA GLU A 116 23.35 -28.43 6.87
C GLU A 116 21.96 -28.65 7.52
N ASP A 117 21.81 -28.47 8.82
CA ASP A 117 20.53 -28.56 9.55
C ASP A 117 19.69 -27.28 9.45
N ALA A 118 20.25 -26.14 9.03
CA ALA A 118 19.50 -24.91 8.76
C ALA A 118 18.85 -24.91 7.36
N LEU A 119 18.16 -25.98 7.02
CA LEU A 119 17.51 -26.15 5.70
C LEU A 119 16.30 -25.23 5.45
N GLN A 120 15.82 -24.50 6.45
CA GLN A 120 14.74 -23.54 6.30
C GLN A 120 15.28 -22.11 6.40
N SER A 121 15.49 -21.49 5.25
CA SER A 121 15.83 -20.07 5.21
C SER A 121 14.64 -19.25 5.73
N PRO A 122 14.83 -18.35 6.72
CA PRO A 122 13.77 -17.45 7.19
C PRO A 122 13.32 -16.45 6.12
N LEU A 123 14.03 -16.40 4.98
CA LEU A 123 13.75 -15.47 3.90
C LEU A 123 12.46 -15.84 3.15
N PRO A 124 11.45 -14.96 3.16
CA PRO A 124 10.17 -15.24 2.51
C PRO A 124 10.28 -15.24 0.97
N HIS A 125 9.35 -15.89 0.31
CA HIS A 125 9.21 -15.92 -1.16
C HIS A 125 8.60 -14.61 -1.70
N ILE A 126 9.28 -13.47 -1.49
CA ILE A 126 8.77 -12.14 -1.84
C ILE A 126 8.43 -11.99 -3.31
N LEU A 127 9.19 -12.62 -4.20
CA LEU A 127 8.93 -12.56 -5.65
C LEU A 127 7.61 -13.25 -6.02
N GLU A 128 7.27 -14.34 -5.35
CA GLU A 128 5.99 -15.02 -5.51
C GLU A 128 4.84 -14.20 -4.93
N GLN A 129 5.02 -13.66 -3.72
CA GLN A 129 4.05 -12.76 -3.08
C GLN A 129 3.76 -11.53 -3.96
N ALA A 130 4.81 -10.92 -4.52
CA ALA A 130 4.67 -9.77 -5.43
C ALA A 130 3.89 -10.14 -6.70
N TYR A 131 4.10 -11.34 -7.24
CA TYR A 131 3.33 -11.82 -8.39
C TYR A 131 1.82 -11.87 -8.10
N TYR A 132 1.43 -12.34 -6.91
CA TYR A 132 0.01 -12.34 -6.54
C TYR A 132 -0.53 -10.93 -6.33
N PHE A 133 0.20 -10.04 -5.67
CA PHE A 133 -0.21 -8.64 -5.53
C PHE A 133 -0.31 -7.90 -6.86
N GLU A 134 0.57 -8.16 -7.83
CA GLU A 134 0.50 -7.60 -9.19
C GLU A 134 -0.84 -7.89 -9.87
N GLN A 135 -1.46 -9.05 -9.61
CA GLN A 135 -2.77 -9.40 -10.17
C GLN A 135 -3.90 -8.50 -9.63
N ALA A 136 -3.73 -7.92 -8.46
CA ALA A 136 -4.64 -6.91 -7.90
C ALA A 136 -4.28 -5.48 -8.33
N GLY A 137 -3.24 -5.31 -9.14
CA GLY A 137 -2.70 -4.00 -9.50
C GLY A 137 -1.92 -3.33 -8.37
N ILE A 138 -1.42 -4.11 -7.40
CA ILE A 138 -0.67 -3.64 -6.25
C ILE A 138 0.76 -4.12 -6.40
N GLY A 139 1.73 -3.25 -6.16
CA GLY A 139 3.13 -3.67 -6.20
C GLY A 139 4.11 -2.53 -6.28
N LEU A 140 5.38 -2.88 -6.14
CA LEU A 140 6.51 -1.96 -6.19
C LEU A 140 7.27 -2.03 -7.52
N GLY A 141 6.81 -2.86 -8.47
CA GLY A 141 7.56 -3.17 -9.68
C GLY A 141 8.59 -4.28 -9.45
N ARG A 142 8.96 -4.97 -10.53
CA ARG A 142 9.78 -6.19 -10.43
C ARG A 142 11.22 -5.90 -10.00
N ASP A 143 11.79 -4.83 -10.53
CA ASP A 143 13.19 -4.45 -10.24
C ASP A 143 13.32 -4.03 -8.77
N GLU A 144 12.40 -3.20 -8.28
CA GLU A 144 12.38 -2.77 -6.88
C GLU A 144 12.15 -3.96 -5.94
N THR A 145 11.22 -4.87 -6.29
CA THR A 145 10.95 -6.09 -5.50
C THR A 145 12.18 -6.99 -5.42
N TYR A 146 12.92 -7.14 -6.53
CA TYR A 146 14.16 -7.92 -6.54
C TYR A 146 15.25 -7.29 -5.67
N GLN A 147 15.39 -5.98 -5.71
CA GLN A 147 16.32 -5.24 -4.83
C GLN A 147 15.94 -5.39 -3.35
N ILE A 148 14.64 -5.36 -3.02
CA ILE A 148 14.14 -5.62 -1.66
C ILE A 148 14.50 -7.03 -1.22
N TRP A 149 14.29 -8.02 -2.09
CA TRP A 149 14.66 -9.42 -1.79
C TRP A 149 16.15 -9.55 -1.46
N LEU A 150 17.05 -8.93 -2.26
CA LEU A 150 18.48 -8.92 -2.01
C LEU A 150 18.82 -8.22 -0.68
N ALA A 151 18.18 -7.09 -0.39
CA ALA A 151 18.39 -6.35 0.85
C ALA A 151 17.96 -7.16 2.10
N LEU A 152 16.85 -7.89 2.01
CA LEU A 152 16.40 -8.77 3.09
C LEU A 152 17.29 -9.99 3.26
N LYS A 153 17.82 -10.54 2.14
CA LYS A 153 18.83 -11.60 2.21
C LYS A 153 20.06 -11.14 2.99
N GLN A 154 20.55 -9.93 2.72
CA GLN A 154 21.68 -9.38 3.47
C GLN A 154 21.35 -9.14 4.96
N LEU A 155 20.10 -8.82 5.28
CA LEU A 155 19.66 -8.68 6.67
C LEU A 155 19.70 -10.05 7.38
N VAL A 156 19.21 -11.11 6.72
CA VAL A 156 19.27 -12.49 7.25
C VAL A 156 20.71 -12.96 7.40
N ASP A 157 21.59 -12.68 6.43
CA ASP A 157 23.01 -13.09 6.48
C ASP A 157 23.78 -12.43 7.64
N LYS A 158 23.29 -11.30 8.18
CA LYS A 158 23.91 -10.56 9.28
C LYS A 158 23.42 -10.96 10.66
N SER A 159 22.21 -11.43 10.77
CA SER A 159 21.53 -11.71 12.04
C SER A 159 20.71 -12.98 11.94
N GLN A 160 20.68 -13.77 13.01
CA GLN A 160 19.86 -14.97 13.06
C GLN A 160 18.43 -14.59 13.42
N PHE A 161 17.48 -14.89 12.54
CA PHE A 161 16.08 -14.65 12.75
C PHE A 161 15.29 -15.95 12.62
N GLU A 162 14.23 -16.12 13.40
CA GLU A 162 13.32 -17.24 13.24
C GLU A 162 12.42 -17.06 12.02
N LYS A 163 11.80 -15.89 11.92
CA LYS A 163 10.94 -15.51 10.81
C LYS A 163 11.21 -14.08 10.41
N LEU A 164 11.23 -13.84 9.11
CA LEU A 164 11.36 -12.51 8.53
C LEU A 164 10.28 -12.31 7.48
N ARG A 165 9.64 -11.14 7.51
CA ARG A 165 8.61 -10.74 6.57
C ARG A 165 8.88 -9.34 6.02
N PHE A 166 8.62 -9.12 4.74
CA PHE A 166 8.55 -7.77 4.20
C PHE A 166 7.20 -7.15 4.59
N TRP A 167 7.22 -6.27 5.58
CA TRP A 167 6.00 -5.63 6.08
C TRP A 167 5.42 -4.64 5.06
N GLY A 168 6.27 -3.88 4.35
CA GLY A 168 5.83 -2.95 3.33
C GLY A 168 6.70 -1.72 3.17
N LYS A 169 6.12 -0.69 2.54
CA LYS A 169 6.76 0.58 2.21
C LYS A 169 5.94 1.74 2.71
N ILE A 170 6.54 2.61 3.51
CA ILE A 170 5.95 3.88 3.92
C ILE A 170 6.56 5.01 3.07
N LEU A 171 5.68 5.79 2.44
CA LEU A 171 6.05 6.89 1.57
C LEU A 171 6.36 8.14 2.41
N GLY A 172 7.53 8.70 2.21
CA GLY A 172 7.96 9.93 2.83
C GLY A 172 8.06 11.08 1.82
N THR A 173 8.21 12.29 2.31
CA THR A 173 8.30 13.49 1.46
C THR A 173 9.66 13.65 0.78
N GLU A 174 10.74 13.19 1.41
CA GLU A 174 12.10 13.24 0.88
C GLU A 174 12.62 11.85 0.54
N LYS A 175 12.45 10.89 1.46
CA LYS A 175 12.85 9.49 1.29
C LYS A 175 11.76 8.57 1.82
N ASN A 176 11.66 7.37 1.25
CA ASN A 176 10.73 6.35 1.69
C ASN A 176 11.35 5.47 2.77
N TYR A 177 10.51 4.72 3.49
CA TYR A 177 10.93 3.68 4.40
C TYR A 177 10.49 2.32 3.88
N TYR A 178 11.43 1.39 3.74
CA TYR A 178 11.19 -0.03 3.53
C TYR A 178 11.26 -0.70 4.89
N VAL A 179 10.23 -1.45 5.24
CA VAL A 179 10.05 -2.00 6.58
C VAL A 179 10.07 -3.52 6.51
N ALA A 180 10.94 -4.13 7.30
CA ALA A 180 11.00 -5.56 7.55
C ALA A 180 10.52 -5.85 8.96
N GLU A 181 9.66 -6.85 9.11
CA GLU A 181 9.15 -7.36 10.38
C GLU A 181 9.87 -8.68 10.69
N VAL A 182 10.34 -8.81 11.90
CA VAL A 182 11.18 -9.92 12.35
C VAL A 182 10.64 -10.49 13.65
N GLU A 183 10.59 -11.80 13.74
CA GLU A 183 10.37 -12.54 14.98
C GLU A 183 11.73 -13.04 15.47
N GLN A 184 12.11 -12.64 16.67
CA GLN A 184 13.38 -13.00 17.31
C GLN A 184 13.11 -13.70 18.62
N ASN A 185 14.01 -14.63 18.99
CA ASN A 185 14.00 -15.22 20.32
C ASN A 185 14.33 -14.16 21.36
N ALA A 186 13.52 -14.09 22.41
CA ALA A 186 13.68 -13.09 23.48
C ALA A 186 15.01 -13.21 24.25
N ASP A 187 15.64 -14.38 24.23
CA ASP A 187 16.78 -14.70 25.08
C ASP A 187 18.14 -14.14 24.60
N GLU A 188 18.30 -13.78 23.30
CA GLU A 188 19.61 -13.36 22.75
C GLU A 188 19.92 -11.86 22.89
N GLU A 189 18.94 -11.02 23.28
CA GLU A 189 19.09 -9.57 23.17
C GLU A 189 19.09 -8.79 24.49
N VAL A 190 18.94 -9.46 25.62
CA VAL A 190 18.87 -8.80 26.95
C VAL A 190 20.19 -8.08 27.27
N GLU A 191 21.34 -8.60 26.79
CA GLU A 191 22.65 -8.03 27.14
C GLU A 191 22.98 -6.71 26.42
N GLU A 192 22.49 -6.46 25.18
CA GLU A 192 22.83 -5.23 24.42
C GLU A 192 21.97 -4.01 24.77
N GLU A 193 20.81 -4.19 25.42
CA GLU A 193 19.90 -3.09 25.72
C GLU A 193 19.97 -2.60 27.15
N GLU A 194 20.32 -3.43 28.10
CA GLU A 194 20.60 -2.96 29.46
C GLU A 194 21.71 -1.91 29.45
N GLU A 195 22.74 -2.07 28.58
CA GLU A 195 23.79 -1.04 28.39
C GLU A 195 23.30 0.25 27.72
N ASN A 196 22.26 0.20 26.87
CA ASN A 196 21.74 1.39 26.18
C ASN A 196 20.61 2.08 26.96
N GLU A 197 19.82 1.36 27.75
CA GLU A 197 18.79 1.96 28.62
C GLU A 197 19.42 2.61 29.84
N GLU A 198 20.47 2.02 30.47
CA GLU A 198 21.23 2.66 31.55
C GLU A 198 21.92 3.98 31.10
N ASN A 199 22.40 4.06 29.86
CA ASN A 199 22.96 5.30 29.32
C ASN A 199 21.89 6.37 29.04
N ASN A 200 20.69 6.00 28.64
CA ASN A 200 19.59 6.95 28.38
C ASN A 200 18.94 7.45 29.69
N GLU A 201 18.80 6.59 30.71
CA GLU A 201 18.26 7.01 32.01
C GLU A 201 19.24 7.91 32.79
N ASN A 202 20.54 7.73 32.58
CA ASN A 202 21.54 8.65 33.14
C ASN A 202 21.53 10.03 32.46
N ASP A 203 21.33 10.08 31.14
CA ASP A 203 21.21 11.36 30.40
C ASP A 203 19.93 12.15 30.78
N GLU A 204 18.81 11.47 31.11
CA GLU A 204 17.59 12.13 31.59
C GLU A 204 17.71 12.58 33.07
N LYS A 205 18.45 11.86 33.91
CA LYS A 205 18.69 12.27 35.32
C LYS A 205 19.68 13.42 35.43
N ASP A 206 20.70 13.46 34.58
CA ASP A 206 21.65 14.56 34.55
C ASP A 206 21.02 15.87 33.99
N ALA A 207 19.94 15.80 33.20
CA ALA A 207 19.21 16.97 32.72
C ALA A 207 18.31 17.64 33.78
N ASP A 208 17.83 16.86 34.77
CA ASP A 208 17.01 17.38 35.87
C ASP A 208 17.86 17.94 37.05
N GLU A 209 19.14 17.53 37.19
CA GLU A 209 20.02 18.02 38.26
C GLU A 209 20.71 19.34 37.95
N ASP A 210 20.80 19.76 36.68
CA ASP A 210 21.48 21.04 36.28
C ASP A 210 20.59 22.30 36.43
N GLU A 211 19.32 22.24 36.86
CA GLU A 211 18.43 23.38 37.11
C GLU A 211 18.45 23.88 38.58
N GLU A 212 19.24 23.34 39.50
CA GLU A 212 19.44 23.91 40.83
C GLU A 212 20.57 24.97 40.87
N GLY A 213 20.50 25.94 39.96
CA GLY A 213 21.32 27.14 40.00
C GLY A 213 20.78 28.16 40.99
N GLU A 214 21.55 28.46 42.01
CA GLU A 214 21.33 29.47 43.05
C GLU A 214 20.90 30.84 42.47
N GLY A 215 19.62 31.15 42.60
CA GLY A 215 19.07 32.50 42.47
C GLY A 215 17.95 32.66 43.46
N GLU A 216 18.12 33.57 44.45
CA GLU A 216 17.06 34.03 45.36
C GLU A 216 15.98 34.77 44.60
N GLU A 217 15.11 34.07 43.89
CA GLU A 217 13.84 34.55 43.40
C GLU A 217 12.72 33.83 44.16
N ASP A 218 11.72 34.64 44.58
CA ASP A 218 10.54 34.18 45.31
C ASP A 218 9.92 32.95 44.58
N PRO A 219 9.83 31.79 45.21
CA PRO A 219 9.43 30.55 44.50
C PRO A 219 8.02 30.70 43.95
N LEU A 220 7.92 30.64 42.62
CA LEU A 220 6.63 30.59 41.94
C LEU A 220 5.79 29.49 42.55
N PRO A 221 4.47 29.70 42.74
CA PRO A 221 3.62 28.68 43.34
C PRO A 221 3.66 27.41 42.47
N LYS A 222 4.17 26.32 43.05
CA LYS A 222 4.23 25.01 42.39
C LYS A 222 2.79 24.53 42.15
N SER A 223 2.53 24.04 40.95
CA SER A 223 1.22 23.45 40.59
C SER A 223 0.91 22.28 41.53
N ALA A 224 -0.29 22.25 42.08
CA ALA A 224 -0.80 21.11 42.85
C ALA A 224 -1.28 19.95 41.93
N TYR A 225 -1.19 20.10 40.61
CA TYR A 225 -1.58 19.09 39.65
C TYR A 225 -0.60 17.93 39.70
N LYS A 226 -1.09 16.76 40.03
CA LYS A 226 -0.38 15.49 39.86
C LYS A 226 -0.81 14.92 38.50
N PRO A 227 0.11 14.69 37.56
CA PRO A 227 -0.25 14.02 36.32
C PRO A 227 -0.75 12.61 36.63
N PRO A 228 -1.69 12.06 35.84
CA PRO A 228 -2.10 10.68 35.99
C PRO A 228 -0.89 9.75 35.82
N PRO A 229 -0.89 8.58 36.49
CA PRO A 229 0.22 7.64 36.40
C PRO A 229 0.47 7.26 34.93
N SER A 230 1.72 7.13 34.56
CA SER A 230 2.11 6.75 33.20
C SER A 230 1.84 5.27 32.98
N VAL A 231 1.15 4.94 31.90
CA VAL A 231 0.89 3.54 31.53
C VAL A 231 2.21 2.85 31.17
N PRO A 232 2.58 1.73 31.81
CA PRO A 232 3.84 1.05 31.57
C PRO A 232 3.90 0.44 30.17
N LYS A 233 5.09 0.39 29.59
CA LYS A 233 5.33 -0.22 28.27
C LYS A 233 5.14 -1.74 28.35
N GLU A 234 4.69 -2.38 27.26
CA GLU A 234 4.68 -3.84 27.15
C GLU A 234 6.10 -4.34 26.84
N GLU A 235 6.45 -5.46 27.44
CA GLU A 235 7.75 -6.10 27.26
C GLU A 235 7.95 -6.54 25.80
N ARG A 236 9.19 -6.77 25.42
CA ARG A 236 9.53 -7.35 24.12
C ARG A 236 9.01 -8.77 23.99
N GLY A 237 8.69 -9.15 22.75
CA GLY A 237 8.09 -10.45 22.47
C GLY A 237 6.62 -10.54 22.88
N THR A 238 6.04 -9.49 23.48
CA THR A 238 4.65 -9.50 23.95
C THR A 238 3.85 -8.32 23.38
N GLY A 239 2.55 -8.50 23.27
CA GLY A 239 1.60 -7.45 22.91
C GLY A 239 1.97 -6.65 21.67
N VAL A 240 2.04 -5.33 21.81
CA VAL A 240 2.42 -4.40 20.71
C VAL A 240 3.88 -4.58 20.29
N ASN A 241 4.74 -5.04 21.22
CA ASN A 241 6.16 -5.23 20.99
C ASN A 241 6.53 -6.69 20.66
N LYS A 242 5.55 -7.50 20.18
CA LYS A 242 5.77 -8.90 19.79
C LYS A 242 6.84 -9.02 18.68
N TYR A 243 6.81 -8.14 17.70
CA TYR A 243 7.72 -8.16 16.57
C TYR A 243 8.71 -7.00 16.61
N THR A 244 9.93 -7.25 16.16
CA THR A 244 10.96 -6.24 15.97
C THR A 244 10.93 -5.75 14.51
N TYR A 245 11.12 -4.44 14.29
CA TYR A 245 11.05 -3.84 12.97
C TYR A 245 12.38 -3.22 12.58
N TYR A 246 12.84 -3.56 11.37
CA TYR A 246 14.00 -2.96 10.75
C TYR A 246 13.57 -2.09 9.58
N VAL A 247 14.21 -0.94 9.41
CA VAL A 247 13.88 0.00 8.33
C VAL A 247 15.13 0.44 7.59
N CYS A 248 14.97 0.66 6.28
CA CYS A 248 15.98 1.34 5.46
C CYS A 248 15.30 2.32 4.50
N ASN A 249 16.02 3.35 4.07
CA ASN A 249 15.48 4.35 3.16
C ASN A 249 15.46 3.89 1.70
N ARG A 250 16.31 2.93 1.35
CA ARG A 250 16.39 2.31 0.02
C ARG A 250 16.96 0.90 0.15
N PRO A 251 16.63 -0.02 -0.73
CA PRO A 251 17.31 -1.31 -0.79
C PRO A 251 18.82 -1.11 -0.94
N GLY A 252 19.60 -1.84 -0.14
CA GLY A 252 21.08 -1.71 -0.11
C GLY A 252 21.62 -0.66 0.88
N ALA A 253 20.78 0.20 1.44
CA ALA A 253 21.16 1.01 2.58
C ALA A 253 21.21 0.15 3.86
N PRO A 254 22.00 0.54 4.88
CA PRO A 254 22.03 -0.18 6.14
C PRO A 254 20.64 -0.20 6.78
N TRP A 255 20.28 -1.37 7.31
CA TRP A 255 19.05 -1.53 8.09
C TRP A 255 19.25 -0.95 9.48
N VAL A 256 18.26 -0.17 9.92
CA VAL A 256 18.21 0.42 11.26
C VAL A 256 17.08 -0.23 12.02
N ARG A 257 17.35 -0.73 13.21
CA ARG A 257 16.35 -1.27 14.12
C ARG A 257 15.51 -0.14 14.70
N LEU A 258 14.19 -0.31 14.72
CA LEU A 258 13.29 0.62 15.39
C LEU A 258 13.19 0.28 16.90
N PRO A 259 13.04 1.29 17.75
CA PRO A 259 12.88 1.09 19.19
C PRO A 259 11.54 0.41 19.52
N THR A 260 11.40 -0.11 20.73
CA THR A 260 10.12 -0.54 21.29
C THR A 260 9.18 0.66 21.42
N VAL A 261 7.88 0.42 21.23
CA VAL A 261 6.88 1.48 21.30
C VAL A 261 6.28 1.57 22.70
N THR A 262 6.03 2.79 23.17
CA THR A 262 5.35 3.06 24.43
C THR A 262 3.87 3.37 24.23
N PRO A 263 3.00 3.08 25.23
CA PRO A 263 1.58 3.40 25.18
C PRO A 263 1.30 4.89 24.93
N ALA A 264 2.10 5.78 25.52
CA ALA A 264 2.01 7.23 25.32
C ALA A 264 2.28 7.61 23.85
N GLN A 265 3.27 7.00 23.20
CA GLN A 265 3.58 7.22 21.78
C GLN A 265 2.40 6.79 20.88
N ILE A 266 1.75 5.66 21.15
CA ILE A 266 0.60 5.18 20.39
C ILE A 266 -0.61 6.11 20.58
N SER A 267 -0.91 6.49 21.81
CA SER A 267 -2.05 7.35 22.16
C SER A 267 -1.90 8.74 21.53
N LEU A 268 -0.70 9.31 21.55
CA LEU A 268 -0.42 10.59 20.90
C LEU A 268 -0.39 10.47 19.37
N ALA A 269 0.13 9.37 18.82
CA ALA A 269 0.10 9.13 17.38
C ALA A 269 -1.34 9.03 16.81
N ARG A 270 -2.35 8.74 17.64
CA ARG A 270 -3.78 8.78 17.25
C ARG A 270 -4.29 10.21 17.08
N GLN A 271 -3.72 11.17 17.80
CA GLN A 271 -4.18 12.56 17.86
C GLN A 271 -3.50 13.45 16.83
N ILE A 272 -2.31 13.06 16.37
CA ILE A 272 -1.53 13.84 15.41
C ILE A 272 -1.52 13.19 14.02
N LYS A 273 -1.30 14.02 13.00
CA LYS A 273 -1.14 13.57 11.62
C LYS A 273 0.03 14.32 10.98
N VAL A 274 1.16 13.65 10.87
CA VAL A 274 2.41 14.21 10.32
C VAL A 274 2.91 13.31 9.21
N PHE A 275 3.31 13.89 8.06
CA PHE A 275 3.93 13.14 6.99
C PHE A 275 5.36 12.78 7.34
N PHE A 276 5.75 11.56 6.99
CA PHE A 276 7.12 11.09 7.13
C PHE A 276 8.04 11.84 6.17
N THR A 277 9.25 12.12 6.62
CA THR A 277 10.25 12.81 5.78
C THR A 277 11.29 11.85 5.23
N GLY A 278 11.57 10.77 5.94
CA GLY A 278 12.64 9.84 5.62
C GLY A 278 13.92 10.05 6.44
N ASP A 279 13.88 10.92 7.45
CA ASP A 279 14.94 11.10 8.44
C ASP A 279 14.45 10.62 9.82
N LEU A 280 14.99 9.49 10.27
CA LEU A 280 14.59 8.85 11.53
C LEU A 280 14.88 9.71 12.77
N ASN A 281 15.86 10.61 12.69
CA ASN A 281 16.27 11.44 13.82
C ASN A 281 15.56 12.80 13.87
N ARG A 282 14.70 13.08 12.90
CA ARG A 282 13.96 14.33 12.85
C ARG A 282 13.00 14.45 14.02
N GLU A 283 13.01 15.57 14.71
CA GLU A 283 12.05 15.91 15.75
C GLU A 283 10.64 16.12 15.17
N ILE A 284 9.61 15.55 15.84
CA ILE A 284 8.21 15.71 15.46
C ILE A 284 7.64 16.97 16.08
N LYS A 285 7.41 17.99 15.26
CA LYS A 285 6.77 19.24 15.69
C LYS A 285 5.27 19.13 15.55
N SER A 286 4.58 18.85 16.64
CA SER A 286 3.13 18.64 16.67
C SER A 286 2.50 19.24 17.94
N PHE A 287 1.17 19.35 17.93
CA PHE A 287 0.39 19.65 19.11
C PHE A 287 -0.76 18.64 19.21
N PRO A 288 -0.85 17.87 20.30
CA PRO A 288 0.08 17.81 21.45
C PRO A 288 1.51 17.42 21.04
N ALA A 289 2.49 17.75 21.89
CA ALA A 289 3.89 17.43 21.65
C ALA A 289 4.08 15.90 21.61
N TYR A 290 4.82 15.41 20.61
CA TYR A 290 5.07 13.98 20.46
C TYR A 290 6.39 13.61 21.16
N PRO A 291 6.41 12.60 22.05
CA PRO A 291 7.61 12.19 22.75
C PRO A 291 8.51 11.36 21.81
N GLY A 292 9.62 11.95 21.38
CA GLY A 292 10.60 11.31 20.54
C GLY A 292 10.67 11.83 19.11
N THR A 293 11.45 11.14 18.30
CA THR A 293 11.77 11.51 16.91
C THR A 293 10.92 10.73 15.91
N GLU A 294 11.15 10.97 14.61
CA GLU A 294 10.41 10.30 13.52
C GLU A 294 10.50 8.76 13.60
N LYS A 295 11.61 8.19 14.11
CA LYS A 295 11.71 6.73 14.33
C LYS A 295 10.66 6.18 15.29
N HIS A 296 10.35 6.91 16.38
CA HIS A 296 9.35 6.52 17.37
C HIS A 296 7.93 6.66 16.80
N TYR A 297 7.67 7.74 16.06
CA TYR A 297 6.40 7.95 15.40
C TYR A 297 6.15 6.90 14.30
N LEU A 298 7.19 6.57 13.52
CA LEU A 298 7.14 5.51 12.53
C LEU A 298 6.79 4.16 13.19
N ARG A 299 7.46 3.83 14.30
CA ARG A 299 7.18 2.59 15.05
C ARG A 299 5.75 2.56 15.60
N ALA A 300 5.26 3.68 16.14
CA ALA A 300 3.88 3.78 16.62
C ALA A 300 2.85 3.62 15.48
N GLN A 301 3.11 4.21 14.31
CA GLN A 301 2.24 4.04 13.15
C GLN A 301 2.27 2.62 12.60
N ILE A 302 3.43 1.96 12.54
CA ILE A 302 3.54 0.55 12.16
C ILE A 302 2.68 -0.31 13.10
N ALA A 303 2.79 -0.10 14.42
CA ALA A 303 1.98 -0.84 15.39
C ALA A 303 0.47 -0.66 15.16
N ARG A 304 0.02 0.59 14.96
CA ARG A 304 -1.38 0.92 14.69
C ARG A 304 -1.90 0.28 13.40
N ILE A 305 -1.08 0.32 12.35
CA ILE A 305 -1.42 -0.29 11.06
C ILE A 305 -1.48 -1.81 11.21
N SER A 306 -0.46 -2.43 11.79
CA SER A 306 -0.39 -3.89 11.96
C SER A 306 -1.57 -4.43 12.78
N ALA A 307 -1.90 -3.79 13.91
CA ALA A 307 -3.01 -4.21 14.75
C ALA A 307 -4.39 -4.15 14.08
N THR A 308 -4.54 -3.34 13.02
CA THR A 308 -5.83 -3.14 12.34
C THR A 308 -5.89 -3.68 10.92
N THR A 309 -4.76 -4.03 10.32
CA THR A 309 -4.72 -4.39 8.89
C THR A 309 -4.07 -5.73 8.59
N GLN A 310 -3.45 -6.38 9.58
CA GLN A 310 -2.96 -7.74 9.38
C GLN A 310 -4.11 -8.73 9.56
N VAL A 311 -4.43 -9.40 8.46
CA VAL A 311 -5.54 -10.33 8.37
C VAL A 311 -5.10 -11.63 7.72
N SER A 312 -5.79 -12.71 8.04
CA SER A 312 -5.54 -14.04 7.49
C SER A 312 -6.85 -14.69 7.05
N PRO A 313 -6.82 -15.68 6.14
CA PRO A 313 -7.98 -16.49 5.85
C PRO A 313 -8.48 -17.18 7.12
N ASN A 314 -9.80 -17.23 7.29
CA ASN A 314 -10.43 -17.90 8.42
C ASN A 314 -10.04 -19.39 8.44
N GLY A 315 -9.77 -19.92 9.63
CA GLY A 315 -9.33 -21.29 9.83
C GLY A 315 -7.82 -21.54 9.59
N ARG A 316 -7.04 -20.51 9.15
CA ARG A 316 -5.57 -20.63 9.03
C ARG A 316 -4.92 -20.77 10.40
N PHE A 317 -5.45 -20.08 11.38
CA PHE A 317 -5.04 -20.12 12.77
C PHE A 317 -6.15 -20.70 13.64
N LYS A 318 -5.78 -21.35 14.73
CA LYS A 318 -6.67 -21.86 15.76
C LYS A 318 -6.12 -21.54 17.15
N PHE A 319 -6.97 -21.53 18.14
CA PHE A 319 -6.52 -21.45 19.53
C PHE A 319 -5.96 -22.81 19.98
N SER A 320 -4.98 -22.79 20.91
CA SER A 320 -4.54 -24.00 21.60
C SER A 320 -5.64 -24.49 22.57
N GLU A 321 -5.55 -25.75 23.04
CA GLU A 321 -6.51 -26.27 23.99
C GLU A 321 -6.57 -25.44 25.30
N GLU A 322 -5.43 -24.88 25.72
CA GLU A 322 -5.35 -24.02 26.90
C GLU A 322 -6.06 -22.68 26.68
N GLU A 323 -5.86 -22.06 25.52
CA GLU A 323 -6.50 -20.79 25.14
C GLU A 323 -8.00 -20.95 24.82
N GLU A 324 -8.47 -22.16 24.43
CA GLU A 324 -9.89 -22.44 24.24
C GLU A 324 -10.69 -22.47 25.55
N GLU A 325 -10.03 -22.82 26.65
CA GLU A 325 -10.63 -22.81 28.01
C GLU A 325 -10.77 -21.38 28.56
N GLU A 326 -10.01 -20.41 28.04
CA GLU A 326 -10.13 -19.01 28.46
C GLU A 326 -11.38 -18.33 27.86
N GLU A 327 -11.89 -17.32 28.55
CA GLU A 327 -12.94 -16.45 28.01
C GLU A 327 -12.45 -15.76 26.74
N GLU A 328 -13.36 -15.44 25.79
CA GLU A 328 -12.99 -14.84 24.50
C GLU A 328 -12.11 -13.58 24.62
N GLY A 329 -12.27 -12.78 25.68
CA GLY A 329 -11.47 -11.57 25.94
C GLY A 329 -10.09 -11.84 26.51
N GLY A 330 -9.83 -13.06 27.03
CA GLY A 330 -8.55 -13.49 27.58
C GLY A 330 -7.58 -14.10 26.58
N ARG A 331 -8.08 -14.60 25.47
CA ARG A 331 -7.30 -15.31 24.44
C ARG A 331 -6.30 -14.41 23.76
N GLN A 332 -5.00 -14.72 23.88
CA GLN A 332 -3.91 -13.87 23.39
C GLN A 332 -3.01 -14.53 22.37
N ASN A 333 -2.99 -15.87 22.35
CA ASN A 333 -2.12 -16.64 21.49
C ASN A 333 -2.94 -17.55 20.58
N TYR A 334 -2.37 -17.87 19.46
CA TYR A 334 -2.93 -18.78 18.48
C TYR A 334 -1.80 -19.62 17.88
N GLU A 335 -2.18 -20.76 17.32
CA GLU A 335 -1.28 -21.69 16.66
C GLU A 335 -1.64 -21.85 15.19
N ASP A 336 -0.66 -22.28 14.40
CA ASP A 336 -0.88 -22.66 13.02
C ASP A 336 -1.79 -23.89 12.94
N ASN A 337 -2.84 -23.80 12.13
CA ASN A 337 -3.71 -24.95 11.88
C ASN A 337 -3.11 -25.81 10.77
N GLU A 338 -2.55 -26.97 11.14
CA GLU A 338 -1.93 -27.92 10.21
C GLU A 338 -2.94 -28.52 9.21
N ASP A 339 -4.22 -28.61 9.61
CA ASP A 339 -5.30 -29.14 8.78
C ASP A 339 -5.85 -28.12 7.77
N PHE A 340 -5.32 -26.90 7.73
CA PHE A 340 -5.80 -25.87 6.82
C PHE A 340 -5.46 -26.17 5.37
N THR A 341 -6.48 -26.44 4.57
CA THR A 341 -6.36 -26.75 3.13
C THR A 341 -6.63 -25.57 2.20
N GLY A 342 -6.89 -24.39 2.77
CA GLY A 342 -7.23 -23.16 2.06
C GLY A 342 -8.73 -22.85 2.11
N ALA A 343 -9.06 -21.57 2.19
CA ALA A 343 -10.43 -21.09 2.14
C ALA A 343 -10.94 -21.02 0.69
N PRO A 344 -12.19 -21.38 0.41
CA PRO A 344 -12.77 -21.24 -0.92
C PRO A 344 -12.89 -19.75 -1.30
N LEU A 345 -12.66 -19.44 -2.58
CA LEU A 345 -12.70 -18.06 -3.07
C LEU A 345 -14.06 -17.38 -2.81
N SER A 346 -15.15 -18.13 -2.87
CA SER A 346 -16.51 -17.60 -2.61
C SER A 346 -16.65 -17.02 -1.19
N GLU A 347 -16.03 -17.65 -0.20
CA GLU A 347 -16.04 -17.17 1.19
C GLU A 347 -15.12 -15.95 1.39
N LEU A 348 -13.98 -15.93 0.67
CA LEU A 348 -13.02 -14.85 0.76
C LEU A 348 -13.51 -13.53 0.12
N ILE A 349 -14.46 -13.59 -0.81
CA ILE A 349 -15.03 -12.42 -1.50
C ILE A 349 -16.47 -12.10 -1.08
N ASP A 350 -17.01 -12.84 -0.12
CA ASP A 350 -18.36 -12.62 0.38
C ASP A 350 -18.55 -11.19 0.91
N GLU A 351 -19.76 -10.66 0.78
CA GLU A 351 -20.08 -9.28 1.22
C GLU A 351 -19.94 -9.09 2.73
N GLU A 352 -20.14 -10.15 3.51
CA GLU A 352 -20.00 -10.16 4.96
C GLU A 352 -18.55 -10.28 5.42
N LEU A 353 -17.62 -10.65 4.52
CA LEU A 353 -16.18 -10.78 4.79
C LEU A 353 -15.83 -11.69 5.98
N ASN A 354 -16.63 -12.71 6.25
CA ASN A 354 -16.41 -13.69 7.31
C ASN A 354 -15.25 -14.66 7.00
N GLY A 355 -14.82 -14.71 5.73
CA GLY A 355 -13.69 -15.53 5.28
C GLY A 355 -12.31 -15.00 5.71
N TRP A 356 -12.25 -13.82 6.32
CA TRP A 356 -11.01 -13.18 6.78
C TRP A 356 -11.10 -12.82 8.26
N VAL A 357 -10.00 -13.02 9.01
CA VAL A 357 -9.93 -12.74 10.45
C VAL A 357 -8.69 -11.93 10.79
N HIS A 358 -8.79 -11.11 11.84
CA HIS A 358 -7.64 -10.45 12.44
C HIS A 358 -6.83 -11.45 13.27
N HIS A 359 -5.52 -11.54 13.00
CA HIS A 359 -4.61 -12.41 13.76
C HIS A 359 -3.59 -11.62 14.60
N VAL A 360 -3.79 -10.31 14.72
CA VAL A 360 -2.98 -9.44 15.60
C VAL A 360 -3.88 -8.86 16.67
N LEU A 361 -3.37 -8.79 17.89
CA LEU A 361 -4.09 -8.26 19.03
C LEU A 361 -4.50 -6.80 18.83
N HIS A 362 -5.71 -6.47 19.26
CA HIS A 362 -6.21 -5.11 19.22
C HIS A 362 -5.46 -4.22 20.21
N ILE A 363 -5.18 -2.98 19.81
CA ILE A 363 -4.58 -1.99 20.71
C ILE A 363 -5.68 -1.18 21.36
N LEU A 364 -5.82 -1.32 22.67
CA LEU A 364 -6.78 -0.60 23.51
C LEU A 364 -6.56 0.92 23.46
N PRO A 365 -7.54 1.73 23.85
CA PRO A 365 -7.41 3.18 24.00
C PRO A 365 -6.18 3.60 24.83
N GLN A 366 -5.82 2.88 25.88
CA GLN A 366 -4.60 3.09 26.65
C GLN A 366 -3.30 3.03 25.83
N GLY A 367 -3.29 2.33 24.68
CA GLY A 367 -2.10 2.10 23.85
C GLY A 367 -1.39 0.78 24.13
N ARG A 368 -2.03 -0.16 24.85
CA ARG A 368 -1.58 -1.53 25.12
C ARG A 368 -2.53 -2.55 24.51
N THR A 369 -2.13 -3.78 24.45
CA THR A 369 -3.00 -4.91 24.08
C THR A 369 -3.74 -5.48 25.27
N LYS A 370 -3.12 -5.44 26.46
CA LYS A 370 -3.72 -5.77 27.76
C LYS A 370 -4.06 -4.50 28.53
N TRP A 371 -5.26 -4.47 29.12
CA TRP A 371 -5.63 -3.38 30.01
C TRP A 371 -4.76 -3.39 31.28
N TRP A 372 -4.30 -2.22 31.66
CA TRP A 372 -3.53 -2.00 32.88
C TRP A 372 -4.35 -1.12 33.85
N ASN A 373 -4.44 -1.58 35.10
CA ASN A 373 -5.20 -0.87 36.13
C ASN A 373 -4.25 -0.08 37.05
N PRO A 374 -4.25 1.26 36.95
CA PRO A 374 -3.34 2.08 37.77
C PRO A 374 -3.63 2.03 39.27
N LYS A 375 -4.76 1.45 39.72
CA LYS A 375 -5.11 1.35 41.13
C LYS A 375 -4.62 0.03 41.72
N GLU A 376 -4.54 -1.04 40.97
CA GLU A 376 -4.01 -2.33 41.46
C GLU A 376 -2.54 -2.22 41.84
N ASP A 377 -1.71 -1.60 41.00
CA ASP A 377 -0.30 -1.39 41.28
C ASP A 377 -0.09 -0.45 42.50
N ALA A 378 -0.95 0.55 42.69
CA ALA A 378 -0.90 1.42 43.85
C ALA A 378 -1.38 0.71 45.14
N GLU A 379 -2.31 -0.24 45.03
CA GLU A 379 -2.81 -1.03 46.14
C GLU A 379 -1.80 -2.16 46.54
N GLU A 380 -1.01 -2.67 45.61
CA GLU A 380 0.07 -3.60 45.93
C GLU A 380 1.21 -2.91 46.69
N GLU A 381 1.57 -1.65 46.33
CA GLU A 381 2.54 -0.84 47.07
C GLU A 381 2.02 -0.41 48.45
N GLU A 382 0.70 -0.19 48.63
CA GLU A 382 0.09 0.19 49.91
C GLU A 382 -0.24 -1.02 50.78
N GLN A 383 -0.45 -2.24 50.24
CA GLN A 383 -0.76 -3.45 50.99
C GLN A 383 0.45 -4.05 51.77
N GLU A 384 1.68 -3.58 51.50
CA GLU A 384 2.81 -3.87 52.42
C GLU A 384 2.72 -3.06 53.72
N GLU A 385 1.89 -2.00 53.83
CA GLU A 385 1.84 -1.16 55.03
C GLU A 385 0.53 -1.21 55.83
N GLU A 386 -0.65 -1.61 55.31
CA GLU A 386 -1.89 -1.63 56.12
C GLU A 386 -2.87 -2.77 55.75
N ASN A 387 -2.83 -3.81 56.59
CA ASN A 387 -3.97 -4.69 56.84
C ASN A 387 -4.92 -3.99 57.80
N GLU A 388 -6.05 -3.50 57.34
CA GLU A 388 -7.33 -3.32 58.05
C GLU A 388 -8.14 -2.12 57.51
N GLU A 389 -9.16 -2.41 56.75
CA GLU A 389 -10.50 -1.80 56.68
C GLU A 389 -11.14 -1.96 55.29
N GLU A 390 -11.66 -3.16 55.07
CA GLU A 390 -12.66 -3.38 54.02
C GLU A 390 -14.05 -3.01 54.59
N ASP A 391 -14.65 -1.99 54.06
CA ASP A 391 -16.04 -2.04 53.54
C ASP A 391 -16.51 -0.62 53.14
N GLY A 392 -16.71 -0.38 51.85
CA GLY A 392 -17.54 0.78 51.47
C GLY A 392 -17.09 1.74 50.38
N LYS A 393 -16.40 1.32 49.34
CA LYS A 393 -16.24 2.17 48.12
C LYS A 393 -16.42 1.36 46.84
N ALA A 394 -17.67 0.98 46.55
CA ALA A 394 -18.02 0.29 45.30
C ALA A 394 -18.29 1.24 44.12
N GLU A 395 -18.13 2.58 44.28
CA GLU A 395 -18.57 3.55 43.25
C GLU A 395 -17.48 4.07 42.30
N ASP A 396 -16.22 3.72 42.47
CA ASP A 396 -15.10 4.29 41.70
C ASP A 396 -14.23 3.22 41.00
N ARG A 397 -14.81 2.07 40.64
CA ARG A 397 -14.11 1.05 39.86
C ARG A 397 -14.02 1.50 38.41
N ILE A 398 -12.79 1.79 37.97
CA ILE A 398 -12.50 2.03 36.55
C ILE A 398 -12.86 0.75 35.79
N GLN A 399 -13.80 0.86 34.83
CA GLN A 399 -14.16 -0.30 34.02
C GLN A 399 -13.00 -0.68 33.10
N PRO A 400 -12.61 -1.96 33.02
CA PRO A 400 -11.55 -2.41 32.13
C PRO A 400 -11.93 -2.14 30.66
N GLU A 401 -10.97 -1.63 29.89
CA GLU A 401 -11.13 -1.49 28.45
C GLU A 401 -11.10 -2.87 27.80
N GLN A 402 -12.05 -3.16 26.93
CA GLN A 402 -12.11 -4.41 26.17
C GLN A 402 -12.04 -4.10 24.67
N GLY A 403 -11.21 -4.84 23.96
CA GLY A 403 -11.13 -4.82 22.49
C GLY A 403 -11.88 -5.99 21.87
N PRO A 404 -12.02 -5.99 20.52
CA PRO A 404 -12.53 -7.18 19.83
C PRO A 404 -11.62 -8.39 20.10
N PRO A 405 -12.20 -9.59 20.26
CA PRO A 405 -11.43 -10.82 20.46
C PRO A 405 -10.47 -11.09 19.31
N LEU A 406 -9.43 -11.87 19.57
CA LEU A 406 -8.52 -12.38 18.55
C LEU A 406 -9.28 -13.31 17.57
N LEU A 407 -8.85 -13.37 16.33
CA LEU A 407 -9.49 -14.11 15.23
C LEU A 407 -10.94 -13.66 14.93
N THR A 408 -11.27 -12.40 15.22
CA THR A 408 -12.56 -11.80 14.85
C THR A 408 -12.62 -11.56 13.35
N PRO A 409 -13.77 -11.86 12.68
CA PRO A 409 -13.96 -11.56 11.27
C PRO A 409 -13.85 -10.07 10.95
N ILE A 410 -13.21 -9.74 9.83
CA ILE A 410 -13.03 -8.34 9.41
C ILE A 410 -14.35 -7.65 9.03
N GLY A 411 -15.39 -8.42 8.77
CA GLY A 411 -16.73 -7.90 8.53
C GLY A 411 -17.37 -7.22 9.75
N ALA A 412 -16.87 -7.53 10.96
CA ALA A 412 -17.31 -6.90 12.20
C ALA A 412 -16.67 -5.53 12.46
N ASP A 413 -15.68 -5.12 11.65
CA ASP A 413 -14.97 -3.86 11.82
C ASP A 413 -15.91 -2.66 11.62
N ALA A 414 -15.80 -1.69 12.53
CA ALA A 414 -16.63 -0.49 12.52
C ALA A 414 -16.40 0.38 11.28
N GLU A 415 -17.48 0.81 10.67
CA GLU A 415 -17.46 1.79 9.59
C GLU A 415 -17.10 3.18 10.11
N ILE A 416 -16.37 3.95 9.30
CA ILE A 416 -16.13 5.38 9.55
C ILE A 416 -16.93 6.20 8.55
N HIS A 417 -17.90 6.96 9.05
CA HIS A 417 -18.74 7.85 8.22
C HIS A 417 -19.30 7.17 6.96
N HIS A 418 -19.98 6.05 7.15
CA HIS A 418 -20.57 5.24 6.06
C HIS A 418 -19.56 4.63 5.07
N THR A 419 -18.27 4.64 5.41
CA THR A 419 -17.26 3.92 4.64
C THR A 419 -17.06 2.56 5.27
N LYS A 420 -17.31 1.49 4.51
CA LYS A 420 -17.00 0.11 4.93
C LYS A 420 -15.50 0.00 5.25
N ALA A 421 -15.16 -0.71 6.31
CA ALA A 421 -13.77 -0.88 6.74
C ALA A 421 -12.92 -1.59 5.67
N TRP A 422 -13.53 -2.53 4.94
CA TRP A 422 -12.83 -3.36 3.97
C TRP A 422 -13.58 -3.47 2.64
N THR A 423 -12.82 -3.78 1.60
CA THR A 423 -13.34 -4.10 0.27
C THR A 423 -12.62 -5.34 -0.26
N ALA A 424 -13.39 -6.39 -0.59
CA ALA A 424 -12.86 -7.60 -1.23
C ALA A 424 -13.01 -7.52 -2.76
N LYS A 425 -12.08 -8.16 -3.47
CA LYS A 425 -12.09 -8.32 -4.92
C LYS A 425 -11.44 -9.64 -5.31
N ILE A 426 -11.77 -10.10 -6.51
CA ILE A 426 -11.13 -11.26 -7.14
C ILE A 426 -10.26 -10.80 -8.32
N SER A 427 -9.17 -11.51 -8.60
CA SER A 427 -8.27 -11.17 -9.69
C SER A 427 -8.85 -11.40 -11.08
N SER A 428 -9.66 -12.47 -11.23
CA SER A 428 -10.29 -12.84 -12.51
C SER A 428 -11.52 -13.70 -12.27
N ASN A 429 -12.60 -13.40 -12.97
CA ASN A 429 -13.81 -14.23 -13.02
C ASN A 429 -13.73 -15.33 -14.08
N LEU A 430 -12.82 -15.19 -15.06
CA LEU A 430 -12.74 -16.10 -16.21
C LEU A 430 -12.10 -17.44 -15.88
N ILE A 431 -11.11 -17.46 -14.97
CA ILE A 431 -10.37 -18.68 -14.63
C ILE A 431 -10.30 -18.82 -13.09
N PRO A 432 -11.37 -19.29 -12.44
CA PRO A 432 -11.46 -19.36 -10.98
C PRO A 432 -10.33 -20.16 -10.31
N GLN A 433 -9.85 -21.24 -10.96
CA GLN A 433 -8.79 -22.08 -10.40
C GLN A 433 -7.44 -21.37 -10.23
N TYR A 434 -7.19 -20.26 -10.94
CA TYR A 434 -5.98 -19.43 -10.81
C TYR A 434 -6.24 -18.09 -10.16
N ALA A 435 -7.51 -17.80 -9.86
CA ALA A 435 -7.90 -16.55 -9.26
C ALA A 435 -7.41 -16.42 -7.82
N CYS A 436 -7.10 -15.19 -7.40
CA CYS A 436 -6.76 -14.84 -6.05
C CYS A 436 -7.81 -13.90 -5.48
N ALA A 437 -8.14 -14.06 -4.20
CA ALA A 437 -8.94 -13.09 -3.47
C ALA A 437 -8.03 -12.00 -2.89
N PHE A 438 -8.50 -10.76 -2.93
CA PHE A 438 -7.81 -9.61 -2.36
C PHE A 438 -8.75 -8.85 -1.45
N VAL A 439 -8.22 -8.40 -0.32
CA VAL A 439 -8.91 -7.44 0.54
C VAL A 439 -8.06 -6.18 0.68
N ARG A 440 -8.74 -5.05 0.72
CA ARG A 440 -8.13 -3.74 0.90
C ARG A 440 -8.77 -3.05 2.09
N SER A 441 -7.95 -2.51 2.98
CA SER A 441 -8.45 -1.64 4.03
C SER A 441 -8.81 -0.26 3.46
N ASN A 442 -10.01 0.21 3.75
CA ASN A 442 -10.46 1.56 3.44
C ASN A 442 -10.11 2.55 4.55
N LEU A 443 -9.88 2.05 5.77
CA LEU A 443 -9.48 2.86 6.92
C LEU A 443 -7.98 3.19 6.91
N TRP A 444 -7.15 2.29 6.37
CA TRP A 444 -5.73 2.49 6.18
C TRP A 444 -5.36 2.35 4.70
N PRO A 445 -5.51 3.43 3.92
CA PRO A 445 -5.16 3.40 2.51
C PRO A 445 -3.72 2.93 2.29
N GLY A 446 -3.57 1.87 1.53
CA GLY A 446 -2.28 1.22 1.30
C GLY A 446 -2.13 -0.16 1.94
N ALA A 447 -3.06 -0.58 2.82
CA ALA A 447 -3.07 -1.91 3.39
C ALA A 447 -3.87 -2.87 2.51
N TYR A 448 -3.23 -3.98 2.14
CA TYR A 448 -3.78 -5.03 1.28
C TYR A 448 -3.40 -6.41 1.81
N ALA A 449 -4.27 -7.38 1.58
CA ALA A 449 -3.95 -8.78 1.76
C ALA A 449 -4.45 -9.58 0.55
N PHE A 450 -3.77 -10.68 0.23
CA PHE A 450 -4.23 -11.64 -0.75
C PHE A 450 -4.31 -13.04 -0.14
N ALA A 451 -5.17 -13.88 -0.72
CA ALA A 451 -5.19 -15.30 -0.42
C ALA A 451 -5.50 -16.13 -1.67
N ARG A 452 -4.80 -17.24 -1.78
CA ARG A 452 -5.02 -18.27 -2.80
C ARG A 452 -4.68 -19.64 -2.24
N GLY A 453 -5.69 -20.47 -2.00
CA GLY A 453 -5.50 -21.75 -1.34
C GLY A 453 -4.85 -21.57 0.05
N THR A 454 -3.68 -22.15 0.25
CA THR A 454 -2.94 -22.04 1.51
C THR A 454 -1.98 -20.83 1.55
N ILE A 455 -1.74 -20.16 0.41
CA ILE A 455 -0.82 -19.03 0.31
C ILE A 455 -1.58 -17.74 0.57
N TRP A 456 -1.09 -16.93 1.48
CA TRP A 456 -1.65 -15.63 1.83
C TRP A 456 -0.55 -14.72 2.36
N GLU A 457 -0.74 -13.40 2.22
CA GLU A 457 0.19 -12.41 2.77
C GLU A 457 -0.47 -11.04 2.87
N ASN A 458 0.08 -10.21 3.76
CA ASN A 458 -0.30 -8.82 3.96
C ASN A 458 0.83 -7.89 3.52
N ILE A 459 0.48 -6.75 2.94
CA ILE A 459 1.44 -5.70 2.58
C ILE A 459 0.86 -4.32 2.84
N TYR A 460 1.73 -3.40 3.24
CA TYR A 460 1.39 -2.00 3.35
C TYR A 460 2.22 -1.16 2.39
N ILE A 461 1.57 -0.38 1.53
CA ILE A 461 2.22 0.58 0.63
C ILE A 461 1.42 1.88 0.70
N GLY A 462 1.86 2.83 1.52
CA GLY A 462 1.10 4.04 1.75
C GLY A 462 1.83 5.09 2.59
N TYR A 463 1.12 6.16 2.95
CA TYR A 463 1.68 7.28 3.70
C TYR A 463 1.65 7.11 5.23
N GLY A 464 1.21 5.97 5.76
CA GLY A 464 1.12 5.72 7.19
C GLY A 464 0.00 6.49 7.89
N HIS A 465 -1.05 6.90 7.18
CA HIS A 465 -2.15 7.69 7.73
C HIS A 465 -3.47 6.94 7.69
N LYS A 466 -4.22 7.02 8.80
CA LYS A 466 -5.59 6.53 8.86
C LYS A 466 -6.51 7.49 8.10
N TYR A 467 -7.53 6.94 7.44
CA TYR A 467 -8.58 7.71 6.78
C TYR A 467 -9.24 8.71 7.75
N SER A 468 -9.46 9.90 7.25
CA SER A 468 -10.23 10.94 7.91
C SER A 468 -11.18 11.58 6.91
N THR A 469 -12.39 11.94 7.34
CA THR A 469 -13.37 12.62 6.48
C THR A 469 -12.93 14.01 6.05
N SER A 470 -11.98 14.62 6.76
CA SER A 470 -11.38 15.90 6.37
C SER A 470 -10.38 15.78 5.20
N ASP A 471 -9.95 14.57 4.87
CA ASP A 471 -9.02 14.35 3.77
C ASP A 471 -9.77 14.33 2.43
N TYR A 472 -9.19 14.97 1.41
CA TYR A 472 -9.68 14.80 0.05
C TYR A 472 -9.53 13.34 -0.38
N ARG A 473 -10.63 12.75 -0.77
CA ARG A 473 -10.68 11.38 -1.26
C ARG A 473 -11.49 11.36 -2.55
N PRO A 474 -10.86 11.19 -3.70
CA PRO A 474 -11.58 11.03 -4.95
C PRO A 474 -12.48 9.80 -4.87
N GLU A 475 -13.65 9.88 -5.48
CA GLU A 475 -14.50 8.72 -5.65
C GLU A 475 -13.73 7.61 -6.36
N LEU A 476 -13.90 6.39 -5.86
CA LEU A 476 -13.29 5.25 -6.52
C LEU A 476 -13.93 5.08 -7.90
N PRO A 477 -13.14 4.80 -8.95
CA PRO A 477 -13.72 4.48 -10.23
C PRO A 477 -14.65 3.26 -10.06
N PRO A 478 -15.76 3.22 -10.81
CA PRO A 478 -16.63 2.06 -10.78
C PRO A 478 -15.83 0.80 -11.13
N ILE A 479 -16.23 -0.30 -10.54
CA ILE A 479 -15.67 -1.61 -10.89
C ILE A 479 -15.78 -1.77 -12.41
N PRO A 480 -14.72 -2.20 -13.11
CA PRO A 480 -14.82 -2.49 -14.54
C PRO A 480 -16.05 -3.36 -14.79
N ALA A 481 -16.93 -2.92 -15.66
CA ALA A 481 -18.09 -3.72 -16.06
C ALA A 481 -17.60 -5.10 -16.50
N SER A 482 -18.31 -6.14 -16.12
CA SER A 482 -18.05 -7.47 -16.67
C SER A 482 -18.16 -7.38 -18.21
N GLU A 483 -17.23 -8.01 -18.90
CA GLU A 483 -17.18 -8.02 -20.37
C GLU A 483 -18.47 -8.61 -20.98
N TYR A 484 -19.12 -9.45 -20.20
CA TYR A 484 -20.42 -10.04 -20.53
C TYR A 484 -21.38 -9.74 -19.38
N ASN A 485 -22.51 -9.10 -19.69
CA ASN A 485 -23.63 -9.07 -18.76
C ASN A 485 -24.12 -10.51 -18.56
N ASP A 486 -24.32 -10.92 -17.30
CA ASP A 486 -25.09 -12.10 -16.97
C ASP A 486 -26.59 -11.85 -17.25
N GLY A 487 -26.87 -11.38 -18.44
CA GLY A 487 -28.23 -11.23 -18.94
C GLY A 487 -28.86 -12.59 -19.24
N PRO A 488 -30.16 -12.65 -19.44
CA PRO A 488 -30.80 -13.89 -19.86
C PRO A 488 -30.10 -14.42 -21.11
N GLU A 489 -29.95 -15.74 -21.16
CA GLU A 489 -29.34 -16.45 -22.28
C GLU A 489 -29.97 -15.93 -23.59
N ILE A 490 -29.12 -15.48 -24.53
CA ILE A 490 -29.61 -15.03 -25.83
C ILE A 490 -30.20 -16.26 -26.50
N THR A 491 -31.51 -16.35 -26.50
CA THR A 491 -32.23 -17.37 -27.27
C THR A 491 -32.52 -16.76 -28.64
N GLU A 492 -32.17 -17.50 -29.70
CA GLU A 492 -32.66 -17.15 -31.03
C GLU A 492 -34.18 -17.31 -30.98
N ALA A 493 -34.90 -16.22 -31.20
CA ALA A 493 -36.33 -16.27 -31.43
C ALA A 493 -36.56 -16.54 -32.93
N ASP A 494 -37.51 -17.38 -33.24
CA ASP A 494 -37.94 -17.55 -34.62
C ASP A 494 -38.43 -16.20 -35.16
N ASP A 495 -38.11 -15.92 -36.44
CA ASP A 495 -38.57 -14.70 -37.09
C ASP A 495 -40.12 -14.66 -37.04
N PRO A 496 -40.70 -13.53 -36.66
CA PRO A 496 -42.15 -13.40 -36.58
C PRO A 496 -42.78 -13.75 -37.93
N THR A 497 -43.86 -14.53 -37.88
CA THR A 497 -44.60 -14.85 -39.08
C THR A 497 -45.30 -13.61 -39.62
N ALA A 498 -45.66 -13.61 -40.93
CA ALA A 498 -46.39 -12.50 -41.53
C ALA A 498 -47.72 -12.19 -40.79
N GLU A 499 -48.32 -13.19 -40.17
CA GLU A 499 -49.52 -13.04 -39.33
C GLU A 499 -49.23 -12.37 -38.01
N ASP A 500 -48.05 -12.61 -37.40
CA ASP A 500 -47.61 -11.98 -36.13
C ASP A 500 -47.21 -10.53 -36.37
N GLU A 501 -46.56 -10.22 -37.50
CA GLU A 501 -46.27 -8.84 -37.88
C GLU A 501 -47.55 -8.04 -38.13
N GLU A 502 -48.57 -8.67 -38.72
CA GLU A 502 -49.86 -8.03 -38.97
C GLU A 502 -50.62 -7.76 -37.67
N LYS A 503 -50.59 -8.72 -36.72
CA LYS A 503 -51.13 -8.52 -35.37
C LYS A 503 -50.40 -7.44 -34.57
N ALA A 504 -49.08 -7.41 -34.63
CA ALA A 504 -48.29 -6.37 -33.97
C ALA A 504 -48.58 -4.98 -34.54
N ARG A 505 -48.76 -4.89 -35.88
CA ARG A 505 -49.16 -3.65 -36.53
C ARG A 505 -50.57 -3.21 -36.13
N LEU A 506 -51.51 -4.14 -36.08
CA LEU A 506 -52.90 -3.85 -35.65
C LEU A 506 -53.00 -3.49 -34.18
N ALA A 507 -52.12 -4.07 -33.35
CA ALA A 507 -52.01 -3.69 -31.91
C ALA A 507 -51.44 -2.30 -31.75
N ALA A 508 -50.45 -1.90 -32.57
CA ALA A 508 -49.86 -0.54 -32.54
C ALA A 508 -50.77 0.54 -33.15
N GLU A 509 -51.76 0.12 -33.97
CA GLU A 509 -52.76 1.07 -34.57
C GLU A 509 -54.00 1.26 -33.65
N LYS A 510 -54.17 0.47 -32.58
CA LYS A 510 -55.21 0.74 -31.57
C LYS A 510 -54.86 1.96 -30.74
N PRO A 511 -55.71 3.00 -30.70
CA PRO A 511 -55.43 4.16 -29.88
C PRO A 511 -55.52 3.77 -28.38
N GLU A 512 -54.70 4.39 -27.56
CA GLU A 512 -54.51 4.22 -26.09
C GLU A 512 -55.77 4.50 -25.26
N GLU A 513 -56.95 4.70 -25.89
CA GLU A 513 -58.20 5.02 -25.23
C GLU A 513 -58.90 3.83 -24.54
N GLU A 514 -58.42 2.58 -24.70
CA GLU A 514 -59.04 1.41 -24.10
C GLU A 514 -58.35 0.92 -22.80
N GLU A 515 -57.13 1.41 -22.44
CA GLU A 515 -56.45 0.97 -21.22
C GLU A 515 -56.90 1.76 -19.97
N GLU A 516 -57.47 2.96 -20.10
CA GLU A 516 -58.01 3.68 -18.94
C GLU A 516 -59.35 3.12 -18.43
N GLY A 517 -60.01 2.24 -19.15
CA GLY A 517 -61.31 1.66 -18.78
C GLY A 517 -61.21 0.38 -17.96
N GLU A 518 -60.10 -0.32 -17.93
CA GLU A 518 -59.93 -1.55 -17.15
C GLU A 518 -59.35 -1.35 -15.75
N GLU A 519 -58.62 -0.26 -15.49
CA GLU A 519 -58.11 0.07 -14.14
C GLU A 519 -59.19 0.64 -13.18
N GLU A 520 -60.31 1.17 -13.70
CA GLU A 520 -61.40 1.66 -12.81
C GLU A 520 -62.30 0.56 -12.31
N VAL A 521 -62.29 -0.67 -12.88
CA VAL A 521 -63.16 -1.76 -12.48
C VAL A 521 -62.53 -2.67 -11.41
N GLU A 522 -61.18 -2.72 -11.30
CA GLU A 522 -60.54 -3.55 -10.27
C GLU A 522 -60.45 -2.87 -8.86
N ASN A 523 -60.72 -1.57 -8.76
CA ASN A 523 -60.67 -0.87 -7.47
C ASN A 523 -62.05 -0.80 -6.72
N GLU A 524 -63.14 -1.34 -7.32
CA GLU A 524 -64.44 -1.35 -6.62
C GLU A 524 -64.76 -2.67 -5.89
N ASP A 525 -63.96 -3.74 -6.06
CA ASP A 525 -64.18 -5.05 -5.44
C ASP A 525 -63.34 -5.32 -4.16
N GLU A 526 -62.54 -4.33 -3.66
CA GLU A 526 -61.77 -4.50 -2.42
C GLU A 526 -62.31 -3.67 -1.21
N GLU A 527 -63.49 -3.04 -1.31
CA GLU A 527 -64.16 -2.41 -0.15
C GLU A 527 -65.55 -3.05 0.11
N ASP A 528 -65.57 -4.34 0.56
CA ASP A 528 -66.68 -4.85 1.39
C ASP A 528 -66.18 -5.95 2.36
#